data_bd37cfed468a1622a8b58018d04fbc05
#
_entry.id   bd37cfed468a1622a8b58018d04fbc05
#
_cell.length_a   1.000
_cell.length_b   1.000
_cell.length_c   1.000
_cell.angle_alpha   90.00
_cell.angle_beta   90.00
_cell.angle_gamma   90.00
#
_symmetry.space_group_name_H-M   'P 1'
#
loop_
_entity.id
_entity.type
_entity.pdbx_description
1 polymer ?
#
loop_
_entity_poly.entity_id
_entity_poly.type
_entity_poly.pdbx_seq_one_letter_code
_entity_poly.pdbx_strand_id
1 'polypeptide(L)'
;MIYLLEDDDAIRKLVLYGLSSQGFEAKGFALPSEFRRACERELPELLLLDIMLPEEDGLSILKKLRADPRTKRLPVIMLTAKNSEYDRVIGLDHGADDFVSKPFSMLELIARIRAVLRRVE
;
A
#
# COMPACT_ATOMS: atom_id res chain seq x y z
N MET A 1 12.22 -1.02 -4.18
CA MET A 1 11.00 -1.51 -4.87
C MET A 1 9.77 -1.22 -4.03
N ILE A 2 8.79 -0.56 -4.63
CA ILE A 2 7.48 -0.32 -4.01
C ILE A 2 6.52 -1.38 -4.50
N TYR A 3 5.75 -1.98 -3.60
CA TYR A 3 4.69 -2.91 -3.98
C TYR A 3 3.33 -2.21 -3.90
N LEU A 4 2.47 -2.51 -4.88
CA LEU A 4 1.10 -2.01 -4.94
C LEU A 4 0.15 -3.21 -4.99
N LEU A 5 -0.71 -3.32 -3.99
CA LEU A 5 -1.75 -4.36 -3.95
C LEU A 5 -3.11 -3.69 -4.23
N GLU A 6 -3.58 -3.83 -5.45
CA GLU A 6 -4.77 -3.18 -5.98
C GLU A 6 -5.39 -4.07 -7.05
N ASP A 7 -6.63 -4.48 -6.87
CA ASP A 7 -7.30 -5.38 -7.82
C ASP A 7 -7.86 -4.69 -9.06
N ASP A 8 -8.14 -3.39 -9.01
CA ASP A 8 -8.59 -2.64 -10.17
C ASP A 8 -7.45 -2.45 -11.17
N ASP A 9 -7.59 -3.04 -12.35
CA ASP A 9 -6.54 -3.02 -13.38
C ASP A 9 -6.19 -1.60 -13.85
N ALA A 10 -7.19 -0.74 -14.03
CA ALA A 10 -6.96 0.62 -14.51
C ALA A 10 -6.21 1.45 -13.48
N ILE A 11 -6.61 1.37 -12.22
CA ILE A 11 -5.95 2.09 -11.14
C ILE A 11 -4.52 1.57 -10.95
N ARG A 12 -4.35 0.26 -10.96
CA ARG A 12 -3.02 -0.34 -10.79
C ARG A 12 -2.06 0.13 -11.89
N LYS A 13 -2.48 0.11 -13.15
CA LYS A 13 -1.66 0.57 -14.27
C LYS A 13 -1.32 2.05 -14.15
N LEU A 14 -2.30 2.86 -13.78
CA LEU A 14 -2.10 4.30 -13.63
C LEU A 14 -1.06 4.61 -12.54
N VAL A 15 -1.18 3.96 -11.38
CA VAL A 15 -0.26 4.19 -10.27
C VAL A 15 1.14 3.70 -10.62
N LEU A 16 1.26 2.51 -11.21
CA LEU A 16 2.58 1.98 -11.62
C LEU A 16 3.26 2.89 -12.63
N TYR A 17 2.51 3.40 -13.60
CA TYR A 17 3.05 4.36 -14.57
C TYR A 17 3.53 5.63 -13.89
N GLY A 18 2.72 6.20 -12.99
CA GLY A 18 3.07 7.41 -12.26
C GLY A 18 4.31 7.24 -11.38
N LEU A 19 4.43 6.10 -10.72
CA LEU A 19 5.61 5.79 -9.90
C LEU A 19 6.87 5.67 -10.77
N SER A 20 6.76 4.94 -11.87
CA SER A 20 7.87 4.76 -12.80
C SER A 20 8.34 6.10 -13.38
N SER A 21 7.42 6.98 -13.75
CA SER A 21 7.78 8.29 -14.31
C SER A 21 8.46 9.21 -13.31
N GLN A 22 8.33 8.94 -12.01
CA GLN A 22 9.02 9.67 -10.94
C GLN A 22 10.28 8.97 -10.45
N GLY A 23 10.72 7.93 -11.16
CA GLY A 23 11.95 7.23 -10.83
C GLY A 23 11.84 6.14 -9.78
N PHE A 24 10.62 5.77 -9.39
CA PHE A 24 10.42 4.66 -8.45
C PHE A 24 10.30 3.34 -9.19
N GLU A 25 10.98 2.32 -8.72
CA GLU A 25 10.72 0.96 -9.16
C GLU A 25 9.52 0.44 -8.39
N ALA A 26 8.54 -0.12 -9.10
CA ALA A 26 7.31 -0.59 -8.49
C ALA A 26 6.81 -1.86 -9.15
N LYS A 27 6.10 -2.68 -8.39
CA LYS A 27 5.48 -3.90 -8.86
C LYS A 27 4.06 -3.99 -8.32
N GLY A 28 3.11 -4.32 -9.19
CA GLY A 28 1.71 -4.40 -8.83
C GLY A 28 1.21 -5.82 -8.74
N PHE A 29 0.25 -6.04 -7.83
CA PHE A 29 -0.41 -7.32 -7.62
C PHE A 29 -1.91 -7.09 -7.56
N ALA A 30 -2.67 -7.97 -8.21
CA ALA A 30 -4.12 -7.93 -8.15
C ALA A 30 -4.68 -8.72 -6.95
N LEU A 31 -3.93 -9.71 -6.48
CA LEU A 31 -4.38 -10.65 -5.45
C LEU A 31 -3.43 -10.67 -4.25
N PRO A 32 -3.98 -10.75 -3.02
CA PRO A 32 -3.18 -10.92 -1.81
C PRO A 32 -2.23 -12.11 -1.87
N SER A 33 -2.64 -13.23 -2.47
CA SER A 33 -1.79 -14.42 -2.60
C SER A 33 -0.54 -14.16 -3.44
N GLU A 34 -0.68 -13.39 -4.51
CA GLU A 34 0.45 -12.99 -5.36
C GLU A 34 1.43 -12.10 -4.59
N PHE A 35 0.88 -11.15 -3.84
CA PHE A 35 1.68 -10.27 -3.00
C PHE A 35 2.47 -11.05 -1.95
N ARG A 36 1.82 -12.01 -1.27
CA ARG A 36 2.51 -12.83 -0.26
C ARG A 36 3.66 -13.62 -0.85
N ARG A 37 3.46 -14.21 -2.03
CA ARG A 37 4.54 -14.95 -2.73
C ARG A 37 5.72 -14.06 -3.07
N ALA A 38 5.44 -12.83 -3.52
CA ALA A 38 6.50 -11.88 -3.81
C ALA A 38 7.29 -11.51 -2.54
N CYS A 39 6.60 -11.31 -1.42
CA CYS A 39 7.24 -10.99 -0.14
C CYS A 39 8.12 -12.12 0.40
N GLU A 40 7.83 -13.37 0.04
CA GLU A 40 8.70 -14.50 0.40
C GLU A 40 10.07 -14.40 -0.25
N ARG A 41 10.13 -13.78 -1.42
CA ARG A 41 11.38 -13.62 -2.17
C ARG A 41 12.10 -12.34 -1.79
N GLU A 42 11.36 -11.23 -1.75
CA GLU A 42 11.92 -9.92 -1.48
C GLU A 42 10.85 -9.02 -0.89
N LEU A 43 11.16 -8.38 0.23
CA LEU A 43 10.26 -7.40 0.84
C LEU A 43 10.41 -6.06 0.12
N PRO A 44 9.31 -5.33 -0.07
CA PRO A 44 9.40 -3.98 -0.59
C PRO A 44 9.89 -3.00 0.47
N GLU A 45 10.28 -1.81 0.05
CA GLU A 45 10.58 -0.73 0.97
C GLU A 45 9.32 0.02 1.43
N LEU A 46 8.21 -0.15 0.68
CA LEU A 46 6.93 0.47 0.99
C LEU A 46 5.82 -0.28 0.27
N LEU A 47 4.68 -0.42 0.93
CA LEU A 47 3.49 -1.04 0.36
C LEU A 47 2.36 -0.02 0.24
N LEU A 48 1.77 0.06 -0.96
CA LEU A 48 0.50 0.74 -1.21
C LEU A 48 -0.58 -0.33 -1.20
N LEU A 49 -1.54 -0.21 -0.30
CA LEU A 49 -2.48 -1.30 0.01
C LEU A 49 -3.92 -0.80 -0.02
N ASP A 50 -4.74 -1.40 -0.89
CA ASP A 50 -6.18 -1.12 -0.90
C ASP A 50 -6.87 -1.91 0.21
N ILE A 51 -8.00 -1.39 0.71
CA ILE A 51 -8.83 -2.09 1.70
C ILE A 51 -9.69 -3.14 1.01
N MET A 52 -10.37 -2.78 -0.08
CA MET A 52 -11.33 -3.66 -0.74
C MET A 52 -10.64 -4.55 -1.77
N LEU A 53 -10.21 -5.70 -1.32
CA LEU A 53 -9.50 -6.68 -2.15
C LEU A 53 -10.24 -8.01 -2.19
N PRO A 54 -10.05 -8.82 -3.25
CA PRO A 54 -10.51 -10.21 -3.22
C PRO A 54 -9.66 -11.02 -2.23
N GLU A 55 -10.12 -12.22 -1.87
CA GLU A 55 -9.47 -13.15 -0.94
C GLU A 55 -9.45 -12.65 0.52
N GLU A 56 -8.92 -11.46 0.76
CA GLU A 56 -8.77 -10.91 2.11
C GLU A 56 -8.72 -9.39 2.03
N ASP A 57 -9.42 -8.68 2.91
CA ASP A 57 -9.39 -7.21 2.88
C ASP A 57 -8.07 -6.64 3.38
N GLY A 58 -7.79 -5.39 2.99
CA GLY A 58 -6.52 -4.75 3.28
C GLY A 58 -6.27 -4.49 4.76
N LEU A 59 -7.31 -4.27 5.56
CA LEU A 59 -7.14 -4.06 7.01
C LEU A 59 -6.67 -5.35 7.68
N SER A 60 -7.21 -6.49 7.26
CA SER A 60 -6.75 -7.79 7.74
C SER A 60 -5.30 -8.06 7.36
N ILE A 61 -4.94 -7.74 6.12
CA ILE A 61 -3.56 -7.87 5.64
C ILE A 61 -2.62 -7.01 6.47
N LEU A 62 -2.98 -5.75 6.70
CA LEU A 62 -2.18 -4.83 7.52
C LEU A 62 -1.95 -5.38 8.92
N LYS A 63 -3.00 -5.89 9.55
CA LYS A 63 -2.91 -6.48 10.88
C LYS A 63 -1.91 -7.64 10.91
N LYS A 64 -1.95 -8.51 9.92
CA LYS A 64 -1.02 -9.64 9.81
C LYS A 64 0.41 -9.18 9.55
N LEU A 65 0.60 -8.15 8.74
CA LEU A 65 1.93 -7.59 8.49
C LEU A 65 2.55 -7.06 9.79
N ARG A 66 1.76 -6.39 10.61
CA ARG A 66 2.24 -5.83 11.88
C ARG A 66 2.50 -6.89 12.95
N ALA A 67 1.87 -8.05 12.83
CA ALA A 67 2.07 -9.17 13.75
C ALA A 67 3.30 -10.02 13.41
N ASP A 68 3.77 -9.95 12.16
CA ASP A 68 4.92 -10.73 11.69
C ASP A 68 6.21 -9.95 11.92
N PRO A 69 7.20 -10.49 12.66
CA PRO A 69 8.47 -9.81 12.90
C PRO A 69 9.18 -9.37 11.61
N ARG A 70 9.00 -10.12 10.53
CA ARG A 70 9.62 -9.86 9.23
C ARG A 70 9.09 -8.59 8.56
N THR A 71 7.81 -8.27 8.78
CA THR A 71 7.11 -7.17 8.12
C THR A 71 6.59 -6.10 9.08
N LYS A 72 6.86 -6.27 10.37
CA LYS A 72 6.35 -5.40 11.43
C LYS A 72 6.62 -3.91 11.18
N ARG A 73 7.75 -3.58 10.55
CA ARG A 73 8.16 -2.20 10.30
C ARG A 73 8.01 -1.78 8.85
N LEU A 74 7.41 -2.60 8.01
CA LEU A 74 7.18 -2.27 6.61
C LEU A 74 6.30 -1.04 6.51
N PRO A 75 6.76 0.04 5.85
CA PRO A 75 5.90 1.20 5.64
C PRO A 75 4.69 0.88 4.77
N VAL A 76 3.50 1.26 5.23
CA VAL A 76 2.24 0.98 4.53
C VAL A 76 1.41 2.25 4.40
N ILE A 77 1.03 2.57 3.17
CA ILE A 77 0.05 3.61 2.88
C ILE A 77 -1.22 2.93 2.38
N MET A 78 -2.34 3.17 3.05
CA MET A 78 -3.63 2.64 2.61
C MET A 78 -4.19 3.50 1.48
N LEU A 79 -4.58 2.87 0.38
CA LEU A 79 -5.19 3.51 -0.79
C LEU A 79 -6.59 2.95 -0.95
N THR A 80 -7.64 3.75 -0.74
CA THR A 80 -8.97 3.18 -0.78
C THR A 80 -10.07 4.17 -1.13
N ALA A 81 -11.13 3.66 -1.77
CA ALA A 81 -12.36 4.39 -1.97
C ALA A 81 -13.18 4.51 -0.69
N LYS A 82 -12.91 3.67 0.31
CA LYS A 82 -13.57 3.80 1.61
C LYS A 82 -13.05 5.03 2.32
N ASN A 83 -13.95 5.97 2.56
CA ASN A 83 -13.60 7.29 3.04
C ASN A 83 -14.29 7.64 4.36
N SER A 84 -14.69 6.64 5.14
CA SER A 84 -15.26 6.89 6.45
C SER A 84 -14.15 7.18 7.45
N GLU A 85 -14.45 8.05 8.40
CA GLU A 85 -13.56 8.33 9.51
C GLU A 85 -13.22 7.05 10.29
N TYR A 86 -14.21 6.17 10.44
CA TYR A 86 -14.04 4.89 11.12
C TYR A 86 -12.96 4.03 10.46
N ASP A 87 -13.02 3.87 9.12
CA ASP A 87 -12.04 3.08 8.40
C ASP A 87 -10.63 3.67 8.51
N ARG A 88 -10.52 4.99 8.49
CA ARG A 88 -9.24 5.68 8.63
C ARG A 88 -8.65 5.48 10.02
N VAL A 89 -9.47 5.62 11.05
CA VAL A 89 -9.04 5.42 12.43
C VAL A 89 -8.57 3.99 12.65
N ILE A 90 -9.32 3.00 12.17
CA ILE A 90 -8.93 1.59 12.28
C ILE A 90 -7.61 1.32 11.55
N GLY A 91 -7.46 1.85 10.33
CA GLY A 91 -6.21 1.69 9.58
C GLY A 91 -5.00 2.25 10.32
N LEU A 92 -5.13 3.46 10.84
CA LEU A 92 -4.05 4.09 11.61
C LEU A 92 -3.77 3.33 12.91
N ASP A 93 -4.82 2.89 13.62
CA ASP A 93 -4.68 2.13 14.86
C ASP A 93 -4.01 0.77 14.61
N HIS A 94 -4.24 0.17 13.44
CA HIS A 94 -3.58 -1.07 13.06
C HIS A 94 -2.16 -0.88 12.53
N GLY A 95 -1.71 0.38 12.45
CA GLY A 95 -0.32 0.67 12.14
C GLY A 95 -0.04 1.10 10.70
N ALA A 96 -1.04 1.60 9.95
CA ALA A 96 -0.78 2.25 8.68
C ALA A 96 0.00 3.55 8.90
N ASP A 97 0.95 3.83 8.03
CA ASP A 97 1.75 5.05 8.13
C ASP A 97 1.03 6.26 7.55
N ASP A 98 0.16 6.04 6.58
CA ASP A 98 -0.65 7.10 5.98
C ASP A 98 -1.87 6.49 5.30
N PHE A 99 -2.78 7.35 4.89
CA PHE A 99 -4.05 6.94 4.31
C PHE A 99 -4.42 7.92 3.21
N VAL A 100 -4.61 7.43 1.99
CA VAL A 100 -4.96 8.25 0.83
C VAL A 100 -6.28 7.79 0.26
N SER A 101 -7.24 8.70 0.14
CA SER A 101 -8.57 8.40 -0.37
C SER A 101 -8.63 8.50 -1.88
N LYS A 102 -9.32 7.58 -2.51
CA LYS A 102 -9.66 7.64 -3.94
C LYS A 102 -10.87 8.57 -4.15
N PRO A 103 -10.91 9.39 -5.18
CA PRO A 103 -9.85 9.60 -6.16
C PRO A 103 -8.71 10.44 -5.60
N PHE A 104 -7.48 10.15 -6.01
CA PHE A 104 -6.31 10.89 -5.55
C PHE A 104 -5.51 11.40 -6.76
N SER A 105 -4.70 12.43 -6.54
CA SER A 105 -3.75 12.87 -7.55
C SER A 105 -2.43 12.13 -7.38
N MET A 106 -1.74 11.87 -8.49
CA MET A 106 -0.41 11.26 -8.43
C MET A 106 0.59 12.16 -7.73
N LEU A 107 0.45 13.48 -7.85
CA LEU A 107 1.32 14.42 -7.14
C LEU A 107 1.19 14.27 -5.63
N GLU A 108 -0.04 14.15 -5.13
CA GLU A 108 -0.28 13.94 -3.70
C GLU A 108 0.27 12.60 -3.24
N LEU A 109 -0.01 11.53 -3.99
CA LEU A 109 0.46 10.20 -3.63
C LEU A 109 1.99 10.15 -3.57
N ILE A 110 2.67 10.70 -4.57
CA ILE A 110 4.13 10.75 -4.60
C ILE A 110 4.69 11.54 -3.42
N ALA A 111 4.08 12.67 -3.09
CA ALA A 111 4.51 13.48 -1.94
C ALA A 111 4.38 12.71 -0.63
N ARG A 112 3.30 11.95 -0.44
CA ARG A 112 3.09 11.13 0.75
C ARG A 112 4.07 9.96 0.81
N ILE A 113 4.36 9.32 -0.31
CA ILE A 113 5.37 8.26 -0.38
C ILE A 113 6.73 8.79 0.08
N ARG A 114 7.14 9.93 -0.46
CA ARG A 114 8.41 10.56 -0.08
C ARG A 114 8.45 10.90 1.41
N ALA A 115 7.35 11.41 1.94
CA ALA A 115 7.25 11.75 3.36
C ALA A 115 7.40 10.52 4.25
N VAL A 116 6.73 9.43 3.89
CA VAL A 116 6.81 8.18 4.66
C VAL A 116 8.23 7.59 4.57
N LEU A 117 8.83 7.57 3.39
CA LEU A 117 10.18 7.03 3.22
C LEU A 117 11.24 7.82 4.02
N ARG A 118 11.05 9.14 4.17
CA ARG A 118 11.95 9.95 5.00
C ARG A 118 11.90 9.57 6.47
N ARG A 119 10.74 9.13 6.96
CA ARG A 119 10.57 8.78 8.39
C ARG A 119 11.27 7.50 8.79
N VAL A 120 11.57 6.62 7.84
CA VAL A 120 12.16 5.30 8.13
C VAL A 120 13.68 5.30 8.07
N GLU A 121 14.30 6.43 7.81
CA GLU A 121 15.75 6.57 7.78
C GLU A 121 16.35 6.82 9.17
#